data_b3663eeb709fb4dd6a57adc5b4bd325c
#
_entry.id   b3663eeb709fb4dd6a57adc5b4bd325c
#
_cell.length_a   1.000
_cell.length_b   1.000
_cell.length_c   1.000
_cell.angle_alpha   90.00
_cell.angle_beta   90.00
_cell.angle_gamma   90.00
#
_symmetry.space_group_name_H-M   'P 1'
#
loop_
_entity.id
_entity.type
_entity.pdbx_description
1 polymer ?
#
loop_
_entity_poly.entity_id
_entity_poly.type
_entity_poly.pdbx_seq_one_letter_code
_entity_poly.pdbx_strand_id
1 'polypeptide(L)'
;MLTLSELLELKRETGLSNEDIAQVTGVPLSTVQKVFGGTVKAPRRKTLEALSEPLERIARGGAERDLPREMAEHHSGMLREEAFQYRATSSAAGRGPERSEPDRYGGRARGEGYGGYTLEDYYDWPEGERVELINGRIYAQASPTVDHQIVITQFLRQVLRCQEEHGEDCLVLPAPVDVQLDRDERTMVQPDVIIVCDESKNIGRCIYGAPDFVLEVLSDSSRRIDHVLKREKYCHAGCREYWIVDIEKQIVLVQDFEHDEYDLRYSFDDMIPIRISDGKCVIDFADIRARLTRHA
;
A
#
# COMPACT_ATOMS: atom_id res chain seq x y z
N MET A 1 -14.96 -25.96 -10.61
CA MET A 1 -13.83 -25.19 -11.17
C MET A 1 -14.26 -23.75 -11.25
N LEU A 2 -13.60 -22.90 -10.54
CA LEU A 2 -13.91 -21.48 -10.46
C LEU A 2 -13.34 -20.71 -11.66
N THR A 3 -13.99 -19.64 -12.03
CA THR A 3 -13.46 -18.64 -12.95
C THR A 3 -12.38 -17.80 -12.25
N LEU A 4 -11.59 -17.05 -13.03
CA LEU A 4 -10.61 -16.13 -12.44
C LEU A 4 -11.27 -15.10 -11.51
N SER A 5 -12.44 -14.59 -11.87
CA SER A 5 -13.20 -13.63 -11.03
C SER A 5 -13.62 -14.22 -9.69
N GLU A 6 -14.11 -15.46 -9.69
CA GLU A 6 -14.49 -16.17 -8.46
C GLU A 6 -13.27 -16.52 -7.60
N LEU A 7 -12.12 -16.82 -8.20
CA LEU A 7 -10.87 -17.03 -7.45
C LEU A 7 -10.35 -15.73 -6.80
N LEU A 8 -10.45 -14.61 -7.49
CA LEU A 8 -10.11 -13.29 -6.95
C LEU A 8 -11.03 -12.92 -5.77
N GLU A 9 -12.30 -13.28 -5.85
CA GLU A 9 -13.27 -13.08 -4.78
C GLU A 9 -12.96 -13.96 -3.56
N LEU A 10 -12.69 -15.25 -3.78
CA LEU A 10 -12.28 -16.17 -2.71
C LEU A 10 -10.97 -15.76 -2.04
N LYS A 11 -9.98 -15.29 -2.80
CA LYS A 11 -8.76 -14.76 -2.21
C LYS A 11 -9.07 -13.57 -1.29
N ARG A 12 -9.98 -12.71 -1.70
CA ARG A 12 -10.43 -11.56 -0.89
C ARG A 12 -11.17 -11.99 0.36
N GLU A 13 -12.04 -13.00 0.25
CA GLU A 13 -12.80 -13.55 1.37
C GLU A 13 -11.92 -14.29 2.39
N THR A 14 -10.93 -15.03 1.91
CA THR A 14 -10.03 -15.82 2.77
C THR A 14 -8.91 -14.99 3.38
N GLY A 15 -8.58 -13.83 2.81
CA GLY A 15 -7.47 -12.98 3.28
C GLY A 15 -6.08 -13.60 3.10
N LEU A 16 -5.96 -14.70 2.36
CA LEU A 16 -4.69 -15.40 2.16
C LEU A 16 -3.73 -14.60 1.28
N SER A 17 -2.45 -14.56 1.69
CA SER A 17 -1.37 -14.04 0.87
C SER A 17 -1.11 -14.93 -0.35
N ASN A 18 -0.35 -14.44 -1.33
CA ASN A 18 0.05 -15.27 -2.47
C ASN A 18 0.93 -16.45 -2.03
N GLU A 19 1.75 -16.25 -1.00
CA GLU A 19 2.60 -17.25 -0.35
C GLU A 19 1.75 -18.35 0.29
N ASP A 20 0.73 -17.96 1.07
CA ASP A 20 -0.21 -18.91 1.69
C ASP A 20 -0.94 -19.73 0.63
N ILE A 21 -1.43 -19.08 -0.42
CA ILE A 21 -2.09 -19.74 -1.55
C ILE A 21 -1.14 -20.72 -2.23
N ALA A 22 0.10 -20.33 -2.49
CA ALA A 22 1.10 -21.21 -3.09
C ALA A 22 1.36 -22.44 -2.22
N GLN A 23 1.45 -22.25 -0.91
CA GLN A 23 1.70 -23.32 0.05
C GLN A 23 0.51 -24.29 0.17
N VAL A 24 -0.72 -23.78 0.29
CA VAL A 24 -1.90 -24.64 0.45
C VAL A 24 -2.36 -25.31 -0.84
N THR A 25 -2.05 -24.72 -2.00
CA THR A 25 -2.46 -25.25 -3.31
C THR A 25 -1.38 -26.07 -3.99
N GLY A 26 -0.10 -25.93 -3.56
CA GLY A 26 1.06 -26.51 -4.24
C GLY A 26 1.36 -25.86 -5.60
N VAL A 27 0.68 -24.77 -5.96
CA VAL A 27 0.96 -24.02 -7.19
C VAL A 27 2.18 -23.11 -6.94
N PRO A 28 3.17 -23.09 -7.86
CA PRO A 28 4.34 -22.24 -7.68
C PRO A 28 3.97 -20.78 -7.41
N LEU A 29 4.64 -20.12 -6.45
CA LEU A 29 4.37 -18.75 -6.03
C LEU A 29 4.35 -17.77 -7.22
N SER A 30 5.31 -17.89 -8.13
CA SER A 30 5.35 -17.07 -9.36
C SER A 30 4.12 -17.24 -10.27
N THR A 31 3.47 -18.40 -10.23
CA THR A 31 2.23 -18.65 -10.97
C THR A 31 1.04 -18.06 -10.24
N VAL A 32 1.00 -18.18 -8.92
CA VAL A 32 -0.03 -17.57 -8.05
C VAL A 32 0.00 -16.06 -8.22
N GLN A 33 1.16 -15.44 -8.12
CA GLN A 33 1.36 -14.00 -8.32
C GLN A 33 0.86 -13.52 -9.69
N LYS A 34 1.17 -14.24 -10.77
CA LYS A 34 0.70 -13.91 -12.13
C LYS A 34 -0.81 -14.02 -12.30
N VAL A 35 -1.44 -15.00 -11.64
CA VAL A 35 -2.89 -15.21 -11.69
C VAL A 35 -3.62 -14.11 -10.92
N PHE A 36 -3.23 -13.87 -9.67
CA PHE A 36 -3.89 -12.89 -8.80
C PHE A 36 -3.41 -11.45 -9.02
N GLY A 37 -2.23 -11.24 -9.57
CA GLY A 37 -1.71 -9.94 -9.98
C GLY A 37 -2.21 -9.46 -11.35
N GLY A 38 -3.12 -10.22 -12.01
CA GLY A 38 -3.77 -9.81 -13.26
C GLY A 38 -2.90 -9.88 -14.52
N THR A 39 -1.63 -10.30 -14.41
CA THR A 39 -0.72 -10.47 -15.55
C THR A 39 -1.24 -11.53 -16.53
N VAL A 40 -2.00 -12.52 -16.05
CA VAL A 40 -2.61 -13.56 -16.85
C VAL A 40 -4.12 -13.38 -16.89
N LYS A 41 -4.64 -12.82 -17.99
CA LYS A 41 -6.08 -12.60 -18.21
C LYS A 41 -6.89 -13.91 -18.37
N ALA A 42 -6.22 -14.98 -18.78
CA ALA A 42 -6.83 -16.30 -18.97
C ALA A 42 -5.86 -17.40 -18.48
N PRO A 43 -5.86 -17.74 -17.18
CA PRO A 43 -5.03 -18.81 -16.65
C PRO A 43 -5.38 -20.16 -17.30
N ARG A 44 -4.39 -21.04 -17.38
CA ARG A 44 -4.61 -22.40 -17.93
C ARG A 44 -5.59 -23.16 -17.05
N ARG A 45 -6.42 -23.99 -17.66
CA ARG A 45 -7.44 -24.80 -16.96
C ARG A 45 -6.86 -25.56 -15.76
N LYS A 46 -5.72 -26.21 -15.91
CA LYS A 46 -5.04 -26.92 -14.80
C LYS A 46 -4.67 -26.02 -13.63
N THR A 47 -4.30 -24.77 -13.89
CA THR A 47 -3.97 -23.79 -12.84
C THR A 47 -5.24 -23.37 -12.10
N LEU A 48 -6.33 -23.10 -12.82
CA LEU A 48 -7.62 -22.78 -12.22
C LEU A 48 -8.15 -23.96 -11.36
N GLU A 49 -8.03 -25.19 -11.85
CA GLU A 49 -8.43 -26.40 -11.10
C GLU A 49 -7.60 -26.56 -9.81
N ALA A 50 -6.28 -26.39 -9.88
CA ALA A 50 -5.40 -26.49 -8.71
C ALA A 50 -5.64 -25.42 -7.65
N LEU A 51 -6.06 -24.22 -8.04
CA LEU A 51 -6.38 -23.12 -7.13
C LEU A 51 -7.81 -23.25 -6.54
N SER A 52 -8.78 -23.76 -7.31
CA SER A 52 -10.20 -23.74 -6.96
C SER A 52 -10.53 -24.55 -5.70
N GLU A 53 -10.17 -25.83 -5.68
CA GLU A 53 -10.57 -26.74 -4.61
C GLU A 53 -10.01 -26.37 -3.23
N PRO A 54 -8.70 -26.05 -3.08
CA PRO A 54 -8.17 -25.65 -1.78
C PRO A 54 -8.77 -24.33 -1.27
N LEU A 55 -8.92 -23.33 -2.15
CA LEU A 55 -9.46 -22.03 -1.76
C LEU A 55 -10.95 -22.11 -1.36
N GLU A 56 -11.78 -22.88 -2.11
CA GLU A 56 -13.17 -23.11 -1.72
C GLU A 56 -13.28 -23.83 -0.36
N ARG A 57 -12.38 -24.77 -0.07
CA ARG A 57 -12.37 -25.50 1.20
C ARG A 57 -12.08 -24.57 2.37
N ILE A 58 -11.09 -23.68 2.20
CA ILE A 58 -10.73 -22.70 3.22
C ILE A 58 -11.87 -21.70 3.43
N ALA A 59 -12.46 -21.15 2.37
CA ALA A 59 -13.56 -20.20 2.44
C ALA A 59 -14.82 -20.77 3.14
N ARG A 60 -15.07 -22.08 3.05
CA ARG A 60 -16.20 -22.75 3.72
C ARG A 60 -15.99 -23.05 5.21
N GLY A 61 -14.96 -22.47 5.84
CA GLY A 61 -14.71 -22.63 7.28
C GLY A 61 -13.92 -23.88 7.67
N GLY A 62 -13.26 -24.53 6.71
CA GLY A 62 -12.33 -25.65 6.97
C GLY A 62 -10.93 -25.20 7.43
N ALA A 63 -10.71 -23.90 7.60
CA ALA A 63 -9.40 -23.27 7.68
C ALA A 63 -8.54 -23.65 8.90
N GLU A 64 -9.14 -23.97 10.05
CA GLU A 64 -8.33 -24.24 11.26
C GLU A 64 -7.73 -25.66 11.33
N ARG A 65 -8.21 -26.61 10.50
CA ARG A 65 -7.72 -28.00 10.56
C ARG A 65 -6.70 -28.38 9.50
N ASP A 66 -6.61 -27.61 8.43
CA ASP A 66 -5.80 -27.96 7.25
C ASP A 66 -4.61 -27.02 7.00
N LEU A 67 -4.47 -25.93 7.75
CA LEU A 67 -3.27 -25.11 7.74
C LEU A 67 -2.17 -25.76 8.58
N PRO A 68 -0.91 -25.80 8.14
CA PRO A 68 0.21 -26.20 8.97
C PRO A 68 0.20 -25.40 10.28
N ARG A 69 0.46 -26.08 11.42
CA ARG A 69 0.39 -25.44 12.76
C ARG A 69 1.16 -24.13 12.87
N GLU A 70 2.27 -24.02 12.17
CA GLU A 70 3.11 -22.82 12.11
C GLU A 70 2.40 -21.61 11.45
N MET A 71 1.51 -21.86 10.46
CA MET A 71 0.73 -20.80 9.80
C MET A 71 -0.47 -20.36 10.64
N ALA A 72 -1.12 -21.28 11.34
CA ALA A 72 -2.26 -20.96 12.22
C ALA A 72 -1.81 -20.09 13.41
N GLU A 73 -0.62 -20.36 13.97
CA GLU A 73 -0.03 -19.58 15.06
C GLU A 73 0.46 -18.21 14.57
N HIS A 74 1.00 -18.12 13.35
CA HIS A 74 1.47 -16.86 12.76
C HIS A 74 0.29 -15.93 12.43
N HIS A 75 -0.79 -16.48 11.87
CA HIS A 75 -2.01 -15.72 11.56
C HIS A 75 -2.72 -15.24 12.83
N SER A 76 -2.88 -16.10 13.83
CA SER A 76 -3.48 -15.77 15.13
C SER A 76 -2.59 -14.86 15.99
N GLY A 77 -1.25 -15.01 15.91
CA GLY A 77 -0.27 -14.18 16.61
C GLY A 77 -0.20 -12.76 16.08
N MET A 78 -0.16 -12.59 14.75
CA MET A 78 -0.14 -11.28 14.10
C MET A 78 -1.35 -10.44 14.46
N LEU A 79 -2.56 -10.99 14.44
CA LEU A 79 -3.79 -10.26 14.75
C LEU A 79 -3.87 -9.83 16.23
N ARG A 80 -3.30 -10.61 17.17
CA ARG A 80 -3.28 -10.27 18.61
C ARG A 80 -2.21 -9.25 18.97
N GLU A 81 -1.04 -9.35 18.38
CA GLU A 81 0.08 -8.43 18.63
C GLU A 81 -0.17 -7.06 18.02
N GLU A 82 -0.84 -7.00 16.87
CA GLU A 82 -1.28 -5.77 16.20
C GLU A 82 -2.25 -4.95 17.05
N ALA A 83 -3.24 -5.59 17.65
CA ALA A 83 -4.20 -4.92 18.53
C ALA A 83 -3.57 -4.44 19.84
N PHE A 84 -2.54 -5.11 20.35
CA PHE A 84 -1.89 -4.76 21.60
C PHE A 84 -0.88 -3.62 21.46
N GLN A 85 -0.07 -3.60 20.39
CA GLN A 85 0.93 -2.53 20.16
C GLN A 85 0.29 -1.20 19.78
N TYR A 86 -0.83 -1.20 19.03
CA TYR A 86 -1.55 0.03 18.72
C TYR A 86 -2.12 0.71 19.99
N ARG A 87 -2.58 -0.06 20.97
CA ARG A 87 -2.99 0.48 22.29
C ARG A 87 -1.83 1.02 23.11
N ALA A 88 -0.63 0.47 23.00
CA ALA A 88 0.53 0.87 23.80
C ALA A 88 1.17 2.17 23.30
N THR A 89 1.17 2.45 21.99
CA THR A 89 1.77 3.67 21.42
C THR A 89 0.85 4.90 21.52
N SER A 90 -0.46 4.71 21.52
CA SER A 90 -1.43 5.81 21.73
C SER A 90 -1.53 6.28 23.19
N SER A 91 -1.00 5.53 24.18
CA SER A 91 -1.07 5.87 25.59
C SER A 91 0.12 6.70 26.10
N ALA A 92 1.16 6.96 25.29
CA ALA A 92 2.37 7.66 25.70
C ALA A 92 2.38 9.17 25.40
N ALA A 93 1.39 9.71 24.71
CA ALA A 93 1.27 11.15 24.43
C ALA A 93 0.18 11.79 25.32
N GLY A 94 0.61 12.38 26.42
CA GLY A 94 -0.09 13.47 27.13
C GLY A 94 -1.39 13.13 27.85
N ARG A 95 -1.36 13.01 29.17
CA ARG A 95 -2.53 13.04 30.06
C ARG A 95 -3.23 14.39 30.00
N GLY A 96 -4.33 14.46 29.22
CA GLY A 96 -5.41 15.42 29.44
C GLY A 96 -6.58 14.70 30.14
N PRO A 97 -7.51 15.39 30.81
CA PRO A 97 -8.51 14.76 31.68
C PRO A 97 -9.51 13.92 30.89
N GLU A 98 -9.77 12.71 31.42
CA GLU A 98 -10.79 11.78 30.96
C GLU A 98 -12.14 12.49 30.73
N ARG A 99 -12.54 12.58 29.50
CA ARG A 99 -13.95 12.65 29.13
C ARG A 99 -14.24 11.44 28.27
N SER A 100 -15.01 10.53 28.82
CA SER A 100 -15.70 9.48 28.09
C SER A 100 -16.73 10.14 27.16
N GLU A 101 -16.32 10.48 25.94
CA GLU A 101 -17.29 10.78 24.88
C GLU A 101 -17.77 9.47 24.28
N PRO A 102 -19.10 9.33 24.06
CA PRO A 102 -19.63 8.17 23.35
C PRO A 102 -19.12 8.19 21.92
N ASP A 103 -18.75 7.03 21.42
CA ASP A 103 -18.37 6.72 20.06
C ASP A 103 -19.36 7.34 19.06
N ARG A 104 -19.05 8.55 18.55
CA ARG A 104 -19.96 9.26 17.63
C ARG A 104 -20.03 8.63 16.25
N TYR A 105 -19.11 7.75 15.95
CA TYR A 105 -19.01 7.06 14.67
C TYR A 105 -19.16 5.55 14.87
N GLY A 106 -20.36 5.14 15.26
CA GLY A 106 -20.76 3.74 15.42
C GLY A 106 -20.77 2.99 14.08
N GLY A 107 -19.62 2.86 13.45
CA GLY A 107 -19.42 2.04 12.26
C GLY A 107 -19.57 0.57 12.61
N ARG A 108 -20.63 -0.08 12.12
CA ARG A 108 -20.89 -1.51 12.29
C ARG A 108 -19.74 -2.29 11.64
N ALA A 109 -18.90 -2.91 12.46
CA ALA A 109 -17.94 -3.91 12.00
C ALA A 109 -18.71 -5.03 11.27
N ARG A 110 -18.47 -5.18 9.97
CA ARG A 110 -18.95 -6.29 9.16
C ARG A 110 -17.75 -7.03 8.60
N GLY A 111 -17.46 -8.19 9.15
CA GLY A 111 -16.46 -9.12 8.63
C GLY A 111 -15.03 -8.85 9.07
N GLU A 112 -14.28 -9.90 9.34
CA GLU A 112 -12.85 -9.86 9.63
C GLU A 112 -12.10 -9.32 8.41
N GLY A 113 -11.36 -8.21 8.57
CA GLY A 113 -10.53 -7.60 7.54
C GLY A 113 -10.96 -6.22 7.01
N TYR A 114 -12.26 -5.88 7.03
CA TYR A 114 -12.76 -4.57 6.58
C TYR A 114 -13.35 -3.78 7.75
N GLY A 115 -13.06 -2.46 7.80
CA GLY A 115 -13.73 -1.52 8.70
C GLY A 115 -15.13 -1.15 8.19
N GLY A 116 -15.87 -0.39 8.99
CA GLY A 116 -17.23 0.06 8.67
C GLY A 116 -17.30 1.41 7.96
N TYR A 117 -16.17 2.14 7.84
CA TYR A 117 -16.13 3.47 7.26
C TYR A 117 -16.17 3.44 5.73
N THR A 118 -16.76 4.50 5.16
CA THR A 118 -16.88 4.70 3.72
C THR A 118 -16.23 6.02 3.31
N LEU A 119 -16.23 6.34 2.01
CA LEU A 119 -15.79 7.65 1.50
C LEU A 119 -16.68 8.80 2.01
N GLU A 120 -17.95 8.54 2.28
CA GLU A 120 -18.84 9.55 2.88
C GLU A 120 -18.31 9.92 4.26
N ASP A 121 -18.00 8.93 5.11
CA ASP A 121 -17.39 9.16 6.43
C ASP A 121 -16.02 9.85 6.32
N TYR A 122 -15.21 9.51 5.31
CA TYR A 122 -13.91 10.13 5.07
C TYR A 122 -14.06 11.62 4.73
N TYR A 123 -15.02 11.99 3.89
CA TYR A 123 -15.21 13.39 3.52
C TYR A 123 -15.92 14.21 4.59
N ASP A 124 -16.65 13.57 5.49
CA ASP A 124 -17.25 14.19 6.68
C ASP A 124 -16.29 14.23 7.89
N TRP A 125 -15.03 13.75 7.69
CA TRP A 125 -14.03 13.76 8.77
C TRP A 125 -13.72 15.18 9.24
N PRO A 126 -13.49 15.39 10.55
CA PRO A 126 -13.28 16.73 11.11
C PRO A 126 -12.16 17.49 10.42
N GLU A 127 -12.39 18.74 10.05
CA GLU A 127 -11.38 19.62 9.49
C GLU A 127 -10.16 19.75 10.43
N GLY A 128 -8.97 19.66 9.84
CA GLY A 128 -7.69 19.76 10.58
C GLY A 128 -7.10 18.42 11.02
N GLU A 129 -7.86 17.33 10.94
CA GLU A 129 -7.36 15.98 11.14
C GLU A 129 -7.08 15.30 9.79
N ARG A 130 -5.80 15.00 9.52
CA ARG A 130 -5.43 14.24 8.32
C ARG A 130 -5.59 12.76 8.57
N VAL A 131 -6.33 12.10 7.71
CA VAL A 131 -6.59 10.66 7.80
C VAL A 131 -6.51 10.00 6.42
N GLU A 132 -6.26 8.71 6.41
CA GLU A 132 -6.45 7.84 5.26
C GLU A 132 -7.53 6.81 5.59
N LEU A 133 -8.27 6.42 4.58
CA LEU A 133 -9.23 5.33 4.64
C LEU A 133 -8.68 4.14 3.87
N ILE A 134 -8.43 3.02 4.53
CA ILE A 134 -7.92 1.83 3.86
C ILE A 134 -8.77 0.63 4.28
N ASN A 135 -9.40 -0.02 3.32
CA ASN A 135 -10.32 -1.13 3.55
C ASN A 135 -11.43 -0.78 4.58
N GLY A 136 -11.94 0.45 4.55
CA GLY A 136 -12.96 0.92 5.48
C GLY A 136 -12.47 1.17 6.92
N ARG A 137 -11.16 1.30 7.13
CA ARG A 137 -10.54 1.68 8.41
C ARG A 137 -9.86 3.03 8.28
N ILE A 138 -10.02 3.88 9.29
CA ILE A 138 -9.40 5.19 9.36
C ILE A 138 -8.01 5.08 10.01
N TYR A 139 -7.02 5.69 9.37
CA TYR A 139 -5.64 5.80 9.84
C TYR A 139 -5.26 7.28 9.95
N ALA A 140 -5.00 7.73 11.17
CA ALA A 140 -4.56 9.11 11.39
C ALA A 140 -3.13 9.32 10.88
N GLN A 141 -2.91 10.42 10.18
CA GLN A 141 -1.60 10.83 9.70
C GLN A 141 -0.96 11.85 10.64
N ALA A 142 0.29 11.62 11.01
CA ALA A 142 1.08 12.60 11.77
C ALA A 142 1.55 13.74 10.86
N SER A 143 1.86 14.89 11.46
CA SER A 143 2.53 15.97 10.74
C SER A 143 3.93 15.52 10.33
N PRO A 144 4.34 15.75 9.06
CA PRO A 144 5.64 15.35 8.57
C PRO A 144 6.77 16.16 9.22
N THR A 145 7.95 15.56 9.33
CA THR A 145 9.16 16.26 9.79
C THR A 145 9.74 17.13 8.66
N VAL A 146 10.68 18.02 9.03
CA VAL A 146 11.39 18.85 8.02
C VAL A 146 12.17 17.96 7.05
N ASP A 147 12.86 16.93 7.54
CA ASP A 147 13.63 16.02 6.71
C ASP A 147 12.76 15.25 5.73
N HIS A 148 11.57 14.82 6.17
CA HIS A 148 10.57 14.21 5.29
C HIS A 148 10.22 15.15 4.13
N GLN A 149 9.95 16.42 4.41
CA GLN A 149 9.63 17.43 3.38
C GLN A 149 10.83 17.75 2.47
N ILE A 150 12.06 17.70 2.99
CA ILE A 150 13.27 17.85 2.19
C ILE A 150 13.37 16.74 1.14
N VAL A 151 13.16 15.48 1.54
CA VAL A 151 13.18 14.33 0.62
C VAL A 151 12.15 14.52 -0.49
N ILE A 152 10.90 14.81 -0.15
CA ILE A 152 9.83 15.05 -1.14
C ILE A 152 10.19 16.18 -2.10
N THR A 153 10.63 17.32 -1.57
CA THR A 153 10.95 18.49 -2.39
C THR A 153 12.11 18.22 -3.36
N GLN A 154 13.16 17.53 -2.90
CA GLN A 154 14.30 17.20 -3.74
C GLN A 154 13.96 16.13 -4.78
N PHE A 155 13.14 15.13 -4.42
CA PHE A 155 12.62 14.15 -5.35
C PHE A 155 11.80 14.83 -6.47
N LEU A 156 10.83 15.65 -6.11
CA LEU A 156 10.01 16.41 -7.08
C LEU A 156 10.86 17.25 -8.01
N ARG A 157 11.85 17.97 -7.48
CA ARG A 157 12.76 18.80 -8.29
C ARG A 157 13.48 17.98 -9.37
N GLN A 158 13.93 16.77 -9.01
CA GLN A 158 14.64 15.91 -9.95
C GLN A 158 13.70 15.30 -10.99
N VAL A 159 12.51 14.84 -10.58
CA VAL A 159 11.51 14.28 -11.50
C VAL A 159 11.04 15.32 -12.50
N LEU A 160 10.62 16.50 -12.04
CA LEU A 160 10.11 17.58 -12.92
C LEU A 160 11.17 18.02 -13.92
N ARG A 161 12.42 18.16 -13.46
CA ARG A 161 13.53 18.46 -14.36
C ARG A 161 13.73 17.37 -15.42
N CYS A 162 13.66 16.12 -15.03
CA CYS A 162 13.80 15.01 -15.96
C CYS A 162 12.68 15.00 -17.02
N GLN A 163 11.43 15.23 -16.60
CA GLN A 163 10.30 15.32 -17.53
C GLN A 163 10.50 16.46 -18.55
N GLU A 164 10.94 17.63 -18.10
CA GLU A 164 11.27 18.76 -19.00
C GLU A 164 12.36 18.37 -20.02
N GLU A 165 13.43 17.70 -19.56
CA GLU A 165 14.55 17.29 -20.42
C GLU A 165 14.16 16.22 -21.46
N HIS A 166 13.18 15.35 -21.15
CA HIS A 166 12.78 14.23 -22.02
C HIS A 166 11.44 14.45 -22.74
N GLY A 167 10.76 15.58 -22.46
CA GLY A 167 9.45 15.87 -23.07
C GLY A 167 8.35 14.92 -22.60
N GLU A 168 8.43 14.43 -21.36
CA GLU A 168 7.38 13.63 -20.72
C GLU A 168 6.37 14.54 -20.05
N ASP A 169 5.09 14.20 -20.12
CA ASP A 169 3.98 15.05 -19.65
C ASP A 169 3.06 14.30 -18.68
N CYS A 170 3.64 13.47 -17.78
CA CYS A 170 2.88 12.85 -16.71
C CYS A 170 2.64 13.87 -15.58
N LEU A 171 1.47 13.83 -14.98
CA LEU A 171 1.12 14.65 -13.83
C LEU A 171 1.91 14.19 -12.59
N VAL A 172 2.72 15.07 -12.00
CA VAL A 172 3.49 14.82 -10.77
C VAL A 172 2.91 15.65 -9.64
N LEU A 173 2.40 15.01 -8.61
CA LEU A 173 1.72 15.68 -7.50
C LEU A 173 2.31 15.26 -6.15
N PRO A 174 2.63 16.23 -5.26
CA PRO A 174 2.91 15.94 -3.86
C PRO A 174 1.64 15.86 -3.01
N ALA A 175 1.72 15.25 -1.83
CA ALA A 175 0.71 15.36 -0.80
C ALA A 175 0.45 16.85 -0.38
N PRO A 176 -0.80 17.19 0.04
CA PRO A 176 -1.94 16.31 0.11
C PRO A 176 -2.67 16.17 -1.22
N VAL A 177 -2.85 14.97 -1.69
CA VAL A 177 -3.69 14.64 -2.84
C VAL A 177 -4.43 13.34 -2.55
N ASP A 178 -5.74 13.36 -2.70
CA ASP A 178 -6.59 12.20 -2.50
C ASP A 178 -6.48 11.23 -3.67
N VAL A 179 -6.27 9.95 -3.37
CA VAL A 179 -6.26 8.87 -4.35
C VAL A 179 -7.28 7.82 -3.93
N GLN A 180 -8.38 7.72 -4.69
CA GLN A 180 -9.38 6.65 -4.55
C GLN A 180 -8.85 5.38 -5.23
N LEU A 181 -8.01 4.65 -4.51
CA LEU A 181 -7.09 3.66 -5.06
C LEU A 181 -7.80 2.46 -5.71
N ASP A 182 -8.74 1.85 -4.99
CA ASP A 182 -9.42 0.62 -5.43
C ASP A 182 -10.66 0.88 -6.30
N ARG A 183 -10.99 2.14 -6.57
CA ARG A 183 -12.25 2.56 -7.22
C ARG A 183 -13.49 2.05 -6.49
N ASP A 184 -13.37 1.83 -5.21
CA ASP A 184 -14.46 1.46 -4.30
C ASP A 184 -14.76 2.62 -3.34
N GLU A 185 -15.70 2.41 -2.42
CA GLU A 185 -16.09 3.39 -1.41
C GLU A 185 -15.35 3.23 -0.08
N ARG A 186 -14.22 2.49 -0.06
CA ARG A 186 -13.57 2.04 1.18
C ARG A 186 -12.07 2.31 1.25
N THR A 187 -11.50 2.88 0.18
CA THR A 187 -10.07 3.16 0.14
C THR A 187 -9.80 4.53 -0.46
N MET A 188 -9.30 5.43 0.36
CA MET A 188 -8.79 6.75 0.00
C MET A 188 -7.46 6.96 0.72
N VAL A 189 -6.38 7.11 -0.05
CA VAL A 189 -5.02 7.31 0.47
C VAL A 189 -4.47 8.66 0.07
N GLN A 190 -3.48 9.17 0.81
CA GLN A 190 -2.79 10.42 0.53
C GLN A 190 -1.28 10.18 0.46
N PRO A 191 -0.78 9.56 -0.61
CA PRO A 191 0.65 9.29 -0.78
C PRO A 191 1.48 10.56 -0.87
N ASP A 192 2.75 10.48 -0.43
CA ASP A 192 3.64 11.64 -0.36
C ASP A 192 3.97 12.23 -1.73
N VAL A 193 4.19 11.38 -2.75
CA VAL A 193 4.30 11.80 -4.17
C VAL A 193 3.68 10.74 -5.07
N ILE A 194 2.97 11.19 -6.08
CA ILE A 194 2.44 10.34 -7.15
C ILE A 194 2.86 10.86 -8.53
N ILE A 195 2.99 9.92 -9.48
CA ILE A 195 3.06 10.23 -10.91
C ILE A 195 1.90 9.52 -11.60
N VAL A 196 1.14 10.26 -12.40
CA VAL A 196 -0.05 9.79 -13.13
C VAL A 196 0.12 10.14 -14.60
N CYS A 197 0.27 9.13 -15.45
CA CYS A 197 0.46 9.32 -16.89
C CYS A 197 -0.86 9.22 -17.68
N ASP A 198 -1.91 8.69 -17.08
CA ASP A 198 -3.26 8.72 -17.64
C ASP A 198 -4.07 9.85 -16.99
N GLU A 199 -4.15 10.99 -17.68
CA GLU A 199 -4.88 12.16 -17.20
C GLU A 199 -6.36 11.91 -16.93
N SER A 200 -6.95 10.90 -17.55
CA SER A 200 -8.37 10.56 -17.32
C SER A 200 -8.65 10.11 -15.89
N LYS A 201 -7.62 9.73 -15.14
CA LYS A 201 -7.70 9.41 -13.71
C LYS A 201 -7.92 10.65 -12.84
N ASN A 202 -7.58 11.84 -13.33
CA ASN A 202 -7.82 13.09 -12.61
C ASN A 202 -9.27 13.52 -12.79
N ILE A 203 -10.12 13.26 -11.79
CA ILE A 203 -11.52 13.67 -11.79
C ILE A 203 -11.77 15.01 -11.09
N GLY A 204 -10.69 15.78 -10.85
CA GLY A 204 -10.71 17.10 -10.21
C GLY A 204 -10.76 17.05 -8.68
N ARG A 205 -11.55 16.18 -8.09
CA ARG A 205 -11.65 16.00 -6.63
C ARG A 205 -10.53 15.09 -6.08
N CYS A 206 -10.18 14.05 -6.82
CA CYS A 206 -9.16 13.08 -6.46
C CYS A 206 -8.59 12.41 -7.72
N ILE A 207 -7.56 11.61 -7.55
CA ILE A 207 -7.12 10.65 -8.54
C ILE A 207 -7.96 9.38 -8.38
N TYR A 208 -8.63 8.94 -9.44
CA TYR A 208 -9.52 7.79 -9.45
C TYR A 208 -8.84 6.56 -10.04
N GLY A 209 -8.43 5.64 -9.18
CA GLY A 209 -7.63 4.46 -9.49
C GLY A 209 -6.15 4.66 -9.16
N ALA A 210 -5.34 3.62 -9.41
CA ALA A 210 -3.93 3.63 -9.05
C ALA A 210 -3.12 4.63 -9.87
N PRO A 211 -2.24 5.44 -9.24
CA PRO A 211 -1.16 6.14 -9.93
C PRO A 211 -0.21 5.16 -10.63
N ASP A 212 0.55 5.64 -11.59
CA ASP A 212 1.59 4.83 -12.24
C ASP A 212 2.79 4.63 -11.30
N PHE A 213 3.13 5.67 -10.54
CA PHE A 213 4.21 5.66 -9.56
C PHE A 213 3.73 6.26 -8.23
N VAL A 214 4.22 5.69 -7.13
CA VAL A 214 4.00 6.20 -5.76
C VAL A 214 5.31 6.24 -4.99
N LEU A 215 5.56 7.32 -4.25
CA LEU A 215 6.62 7.41 -3.26
C LEU A 215 6.01 7.69 -1.89
N GLU A 216 6.44 6.93 -0.90
CA GLU A 216 6.15 7.15 0.52
C GLU A 216 7.45 7.31 1.30
N VAL A 217 7.54 8.35 2.10
CA VAL A 217 8.67 8.59 3.00
C VAL A 217 8.26 8.17 4.40
N LEU A 218 8.93 7.18 4.96
CA LEU A 218 8.55 6.60 6.25
C LEU A 218 8.62 7.62 7.39
N SER A 219 7.58 7.65 8.18
CA SER A 219 7.54 8.21 9.52
C SER A 219 7.47 7.09 10.55
N ASP A 220 7.74 7.38 11.83
CA ASP A 220 7.63 6.38 12.89
C ASP A 220 6.22 5.79 13.01
N SER A 221 5.19 6.58 12.70
CA SER A 221 3.79 6.17 12.78
C SER A 221 3.29 5.40 11.55
N SER A 222 3.88 5.61 10.36
CA SER A 222 3.41 5.02 9.10
C SER A 222 4.19 3.76 8.69
N ARG A 223 5.39 3.55 9.25
CA ARG A 223 6.36 2.52 8.84
C ARG A 223 5.75 1.15 8.52
N ARG A 224 4.87 0.64 9.41
CA ARG A 224 4.25 -0.67 9.22
C ARG A 224 3.15 -0.65 8.17
N ILE A 225 2.36 0.41 8.14
CA ILE A 225 1.24 0.57 7.18
C ILE A 225 1.81 0.67 5.76
N ASP A 226 2.86 1.46 5.57
CA ASP A 226 3.49 1.67 4.27
C ASP A 226 4.18 0.40 3.77
N HIS A 227 4.89 -0.33 4.64
CA HIS A 227 5.61 -1.53 4.25
C HIS A 227 4.73 -2.72 3.86
N VAL A 228 3.59 -2.91 4.51
CA VAL A 228 2.79 -4.11 4.33
C VAL A 228 1.46 -3.78 3.66
N LEU A 229 0.64 -2.97 4.31
CA LEU A 229 -0.73 -2.74 3.86
C LEU A 229 -0.79 -1.92 2.57
N LYS A 230 -0.08 -0.79 2.50
CA LYS A 230 -0.08 0.06 1.31
C LYS A 230 0.62 -0.62 0.13
N ARG A 231 1.73 -1.33 0.37
CA ARG A 231 2.40 -2.10 -0.68
C ARG A 231 1.44 -3.06 -1.39
N GLU A 232 0.69 -3.88 -0.62
CA GLU A 232 -0.30 -4.79 -1.18
C GLU A 232 -1.40 -4.04 -1.92
N LYS A 233 -1.88 -2.95 -1.35
CA LYS A 233 -2.91 -2.12 -1.95
C LYS A 233 -2.48 -1.53 -3.28
N TYR A 234 -1.31 -0.90 -3.35
CA TYR A 234 -0.79 -0.32 -4.59
C TYR A 234 -0.57 -1.39 -5.66
N CYS A 235 -0.01 -2.55 -5.28
CA CYS A 235 0.16 -3.67 -6.18
C CYS A 235 -1.18 -4.17 -6.77
N HIS A 236 -2.18 -4.40 -5.91
CA HIS A 236 -3.49 -4.91 -6.35
C HIS A 236 -4.29 -3.89 -7.16
N ALA A 237 -4.15 -2.61 -6.86
CA ALA A 237 -4.83 -1.55 -7.60
C ALA A 237 -4.24 -1.30 -8.99
N GLY A 238 -3.05 -1.84 -9.28
CA GLY A 238 -2.37 -1.72 -10.57
C GLY A 238 -1.41 -0.54 -10.66
N CYS A 239 -0.85 -0.08 -9.53
CA CYS A 239 0.32 0.77 -9.53
C CYS A 239 1.48 0.03 -10.21
N ARG A 240 2.31 0.73 -11.01
CA ARG A 240 3.41 0.11 -11.74
C ARG A 240 4.68 0.08 -10.92
N GLU A 241 4.93 1.14 -10.13
CA GLU A 241 6.14 1.28 -9.33
C GLU A 241 5.83 1.94 -7.98
N TYR A 242 6.40 1.41 -6.88
CA TYR A 242 6.21 1.93 -5.53
C TYR A 242 7.53 2.01 -4.77
N TRP A 243 7.88 3.19 -4.29
CA TRP A 243 9.09 3.44 -3.53
C TRP A 243 8.78 3.77 -2.07
N ILE A 244 9.56 3.16 -1.17
CA ILE A 244 9.54 3.43 0.26
C ILE A 244 10.89 3.98 0.67
N VAL A 245 10.93 5.22 1.18
CA VAL A 245 12.16 5.90 1.62
C VAL A 245 12.26 5.87 3.13
N ASP A 246 13.27 5.19 3.67
CA ASP A 246 13.62 5.16 5.09
C ASP A 246 14.79 6.11 5.36
N ILE A 247 14.50 7.32 5.87
CA ILE A 247 15.50 8.36 6.12
C ILE A 247 16.47 7.91 7.22
N GLU A 248 15.98 7.27 8.28
CA GLU A 248 16.82 6.86 9.41
C GLU A 248 17.87 5.82 8.99
N LYS A 249 17.45 4.86 8.16
CA LYS A 249 18.35 3.81 7.66
C LYS A 249 19.09 4.22 6.39
N GLN A 250 18.75 5.37 5.81
CA GLN A 250 19.27 5.84 4.53
C GLN A 250 19.14 4.79 3.41
N ILE A 251 17.97 4.20 3.28
CA ILE A 251 17.64 3.22 2.26
C ILE A 251 16.37 3.60 1.51
N VAL A 252 16.32 3.13 0.26
CA VAL A 252 15.12 3.16 -0.58
C VAL A 252 14.78 1.73 -0.96
N LEU A 253 13.53 1.33 -0.72
CA LEU A 253 12.99 0.07 -1.19
C LEU A 253 12.13 0.35 -2.41
N VAL A 254 12.44 -0.29 -3.52
CA VAL A 254 11.72 -0.15 -4.78
C VAL A 254 10.94 -1.43 -5.05
N GLN A 255 9.66 -1.27 -5.32
CA GLN A 255 8.78 -2.32 -5.78
C GLN A 255 8.43 -2.02 -7.23
N ASP A 256 8.96 -2.77 -8.16
CA ASP A 256 8.62 -2.70 -9.58
C ASP A 256 7.57 -3.76 -9.87
N PHE A 257 6.31 -3.37 -9.75
CA PHE A 257 5.18 -4.27 -9.94
C PHE A 257 4.96 -4.66 -11.41
N GLU A 258 5.44 -3.82 -12.33
CA GLU A 258 5.32 -4.08 -13.76
C GLU A 258 6.23 -5.22 -14.23
N HIS A 259 7.42 -5.34 -13.62
CA HIS A 259 8.41 -6.36 -13.96
C HIS A 259 8.51 -7.50 -12.94
N ASP A 260 7.60 -7.54 -11.96
CA ASP A 260 7.62 -8.54 -10.87
C ASP A 260 8.94 -8.51 -10.05
N GLU A 261 9.58 -7.33 -9.91
CA GLU A 261 10.78 -7.14 -9.10
C GLU A 261 10.42 -6.47 -7.77
N TYR A 262 10.66 -7.17 -6.66
CA TYR A 262 10.24 -6.75 -5.32
C TYR A 262 11.43 -6.54 -4.41
N ASP A 263 11.27 -5.61 -3.45
CA ASP A 263 12.23 -5.30 -2.39
C ASP A 263 13.65 -5.01 -2.91
N LEU A 264 13.75 -4.38 -4.09
CA LEU A 264 15.01 -3.87 -4.60
C LEU A 264 15.52 -2.80 -3.64
N ARG A 265 16.69 -3.02 -3.06
CA ARG A 265 17.24 -2.17 -2.03
C ARG A 265 18.37 -1.31 -2.54
N TYR A 266 18.21 -0.01 -2.37
CA TYR A 266 19.20 1.01 -2.67
C TYR A 266 19.59 1.78 -1.40
N SER A 267 20.78 2.38 -1.41
CA SER A 267 21.24 3.30 -0.38
C SER A 267 21.07 4.76 -0.82
N PHE A 268 21.25 5.69 0.11
CA PHE A 268 21.29 7.11 -0.22
C PHE A 268 22.58 7.54 -0.95
N ASP A 269 23.46 6.61 -1.32
CA ASP A 269 24.62 6.85 -2.19
C ASP A 269 24.34 6.49 -3.65
N ASP A 270 23.18 5.88 -3.93
CA ASP A 270 22.84 5.36 -5.24
C ASP A 270 22.07 6.36 -6.10
N MET A 271 22.21 6.18 -7.40
CA MET A 271 21.34 6.77 -8.42
C MET A 271 20.29 5.75 -8.82
N ILE A 272 19.01 6.06 -8.57
CA ILE A 272 17.92 5.10 -8.70
C ILE A 272 17.07 5.45 -9.92
N PRO A 273 16.98 4.57 -10.94
CA PRO A 273 16.14 4.83 -12.10
C PRO A 273 14.66 4.66 -11.78
N ILE A 274 13.83 5.61 -12.21
CA ILE A 274 12.37 5.47 -12.23
C ILE A 274 12.01 4.57 -13.41
N ARG A 275 11.49 3.39 -13.12
CA ARG A 275 11.25 2.34 -14.11
C ARG A 275 10.11 2.68 -15.06
N ILE A 276 9.05 3.31 -14.58
CA ILE A 276 7.91 3.74 -15.42
C ILE A 276 8.32 4.70 -16.55
N SER A 277 9.51 5.34 -16.46
CA SER A 277 10.08 6.19 -17.49
C SER A 277 11.07 5.45 -18.41
N ASP A 278 11.04 4.11 -18.46
CA ASP A 278 12.03 3.26 -19.13
C ASP A 278 13.48 3.57 -18.67
N GLY A 279 13.63 4.00 -17.41
CA GLY A 279 14.92 4.35 -16.80
C GLY A 279 15.54 5.66 -17.31
N LYS A 280 14.83 6.48 -18.05
CA LYS A 280 15.31 7.79 -18.51
C LYS A 280 15.46 8.75 -17.35
N CYS A 281 14.52 8.71 -16.40
CA CYS A 281 14.58 9.50 -15.19
C CYS A 281 15.33 8.75 -14.08
N VAL A 282 16.36 9.39 -13.56
CA VAL A 282 17.21 8.83 -12.50
C VAL A 282 17.25 9.81 -11.34
N ILE A 283 17.00 9.32 -10.14
CA ILE A 283 17.01 10.09 -8.90
C ILE A 283 18.34 9.91 -8.18
N ASP A 284 19.05 11.00 -7.98
CA ASP A 284 20.30 11.06 -7.20
C ASP A 284 19.97 11.22 -5.71
N PHE A 285 20.03 10.12 -4.96
CA PHE A 285 19.82 10.16 -3.52
C PHE A 285 21.01 10.72 -2.74
N ALA A 286 22.22 10.78 -3.32
CA ALA A 286 23.35 11.46 -2.68
C ALA A 286 23.14 12.98 -2.64
N ASP A 287 22.53 13.58 -3.67
CA ASP A 287 22.13 15.00 -3.63
C ASP A 287 21.04 15.23 -2.57
N ILE A 288 20.07 14.32 -2.43
CA ILE A 288 19.03 14.40 -1.38
C ILE A 288 19.68 14.34 0.00
N ARG A 289 20.56 13.37 0.27
CA ARG A 289 21.29 13.21 1.53
C ARG A 289 22.10 14.45 1.89
N ALA A 290 22.78 15.04 0.92
CA ALA A 290 23.58 16.26 1.14
C ALA A 290 22.74 17.45 1.63
N ARG A 291 21.42 17.44 1.41
CA ARG A 291 20.49 18.46 1.91
C ARG A 291 20.03 18.16 3.33
N LEU A 292 19.85 16.88 3.69
CA LEU A 292 19.48 16.43 5.03
C LEU A 292 20.59 16.75 6.05
N THR A 293 21.85 16.49 5.69
CA THR A 293 23.01 16.67 6.59
C THR A 293 23.41 18.13 6.87
N ARG A 294 22.88 19.10 6.13
CA ARG A 294 23.16 20.54 6.38
C ARG A 294 22.51 21.09 7.66
N HIS A 295 21.64 20.32 8.29
CA HIS A 295 20.89 20.69 9.49
C HIS A 295 21.21 19.82 10.71
N ALA A 296 22.17 18.89 10.58
CA ALA A 296 22.76 18.11 11.65
C ALA A 296 24.09 18.75 12.09
#